data_1cc3c1e04cd5a2a22488ac0fba869091
#
_entry.id   1cc3c1e04cd5a2a22488ac0fba869091
#
_cell.length_a   1.000
_cell.length_b   1.000
_cell.length_c   1.000
_cell.angle_alpha   90.00
_cell.angle_beta   90.00
_cell.angle_gamma   90.00
#
_symmetry.space_group_name_H-M   'P 1'
#
loop_
_entity.id
_entity.type
_entity.pdbx_description
1 polymer ?
#
loop_
_entity_poly.entity_id
_entity_poly.type
_entity_poly.pdbx_seq_one_letter_code
_entity_poly.pdbx_strand_id
1 'polypeptide(L)'
;MTPKVSRAGDRGLLADFGADVAAAELHARAAALRAREDVVACIVGHQSLYVIFRGEPALDFDDVPAIATTSRTHVIDVDFSGCDLDELLAHAHVTREAFLARIPSIRLTARYLGFRAGFAYLEGWPEEFRMPRRVTSRNLVPRGSFAVAGAMAGFYPVDSPGGWNLLGRTNAVLWDPNAEPPNRFVPGDVVELRAASLFRFDVSLLEPVASDGDVIAEVIAPGQLTTIVGARDWKRALYGVSPGGAFDALAAASANRAVGNDDDAPLLECVLVAPRLRFRIAKVVAFCDGRGDVRTFRLDTGQQLDIGRFHGGLRGYLAIEGGVDEMRAPFGEAPHVLRKGDFLRAANRPATSTALPSFARSDSHVVRVVSGPHEAPPLPSEWEVTSELNRIGIRLRRRAGGGPAGGPPALHQAPTPRELPSCGMQFGALQWHPDGSLVAMGPDHPVTGGYLQPATVVSEDLWKLAQLAPGERITFTVLDQE
;
A
#
# COMPACT_ATOMS: atom_id res chain seq x y z
N MET A 1 26.28 -7.86 11.60
CA MET A 1 25.94 -9.03 10.72
C MET A 1 25.81 -8.52 9.31
N THR A 2 26.57 -9.10 8.36
CA THR A 2 26.51 -8.73 6.93
C THR A 2 25.25 -9.30 6.30
N PRO A 3 24.35 -8.51 5.72
CA PRO A 3 23.13 -9.01 5.11
C PRO A 3 23.37 -9.60 3.71
N LYS A 4 22.47 -10.50 3.29
CA LYS A 4 22.36 -10.86 1.87
C LYS A 4 21.63 -9.71 1.16
N VAL A 5 22.31 -9.02 0.24
CA VAL A 5 21.75 -7.90 -0.51
C VAL A 5 21.29 -8.38 -1.89
N SER A 6 20.09 -8.02 -2.28
CA SER A 6 19.49 -8.32 -3.58
C SER A 6 18.90 -7.06 -4.20
N ARG A 7 19.00 -6.92 -5.52
CA ARG A 7 18.28 -5.88 -6.26
C ARG A 7 16.76 -6.11 -6.14
N ALA A 8 16.00 -5.04 -6.05
CA ALA A 8 14.56 -5.07 -5.91
C ALA A 8 13.94 -3.94 -6.74
N GLY A 9 14.09 -4.03 -8.05
CA GLY A 9 13.74 -2.99 -9.00
C GLY A 9 14.94 -2.15 -9.45
N ASP A 10 14.68 -1.15 -10.27
CA ASP A 10 15.69 -0.23 -10.80
C ASP A 10 16.22 0.75 -9.74
N ARG A 11 15.47 0.95 -8.64
CA ARG A 11 15.78 1.90 -7.56
C ARG A 11 15.77 1.27 -6.17
N GLY A 12 15.65 -0.02 -6.03
CA GLY A 12 15.51 -0.68 -4.74
C GLY A 12 16.60 -1.71 -4.44
N LEU A 13 16.91 -1.84 -3.14
CA LEU A 13 17.69 -2.95 -2.58
C LEU A 13 16.92 -3.59 -1.44
N LEU A 14 16.95 -4.91 -1.37
CA LEU A 14 16.56 -5.68 -0.20
C LEU A 14 17.81 -6.23 0.48
N ALA A 15 18.01 -5.86 1.76
CA ALA A 15 19.03 -6.42 2.62
C ALA A 15 18.38 -7.37 3.63
N ASP A 16 18.63 -8.67 3.49
CA ASP A 16 18.15 -9.73 4.40
C ASP A 16 19.25 -10.06 5.41
N PHE A 17 18.97 -9.81 6.68
CA PHE A 17 19.87 -10.03 7.81
C PHE A 17 19.73 -11.42 8.43
N GLY A 18 18.76 -12.23 7.98
CA GLY A 18 18.47 -13.55 8.53
C GLY A 18 17.59 -13.51 9.80
N ALA A 19 17.15 -14.71 10.21
CA ALA A 19 16.13 -14.86 11.25
C ALA A 19 16.58 -14.39 12.65
N ASP A 20 17.90 -14.39 12.92
CA ASP A 20 18.46 -14.08 14.25
C ASP A 20 18.68 -12.57 14.47
N VAL A 21 18.39 -11.73 13.48
CA VAL A 21 18.58 -10.29 13.62
C VAL A 21 17.62 -9.72 14.65
N ALA A 22 18.16 -8.94 15.60
CA ALA A 22 17.32 -8.24 16.57
C ALA A 22 16.51 -7.11 15.90
N ALA A 23 15.23 -6.96 16.30
CA ALA A 23 14.40 -5.86 15.80
C ALA A 23 15.08 -4.49 16.02
N ALA A 24 15.67 -4.27 17.20
CA ALA A 24 16.37 -3.03 17.52
C ALA A 24 17.52 -2.70 16.55
N GLU A 25 18.25 -3.71 16.06
CA GLU A 25 19.31 -3.50 15.06
C GLU A 25 18.74 -3.05 13.72
N LEU A 26 17.67 -3.71 13.22
CA LEU A 26 16.99 -3.30 11.98
C LEU A 26 16.51 -1.86 12.07
N HIS A 27 15.89 -1.47 13.20
CA HIS A 27 15.37 -0.13 13.38
C HIS A 27 16.47 0.92 13.49
N ALA A 28 17.56 0.61 14.16
CA ALA A 28 18.70 1.48 14.28
C ALA A 28 19.36 1.76 12.91
N ARG A 29 19.55 0.73 12.08
CA ARG A 29 20.05 0.86 10.71
C ARG A 29 19.04 1.57 9.81
N ALA A 30 17.74 1.27 9.92
CA ALA A 30 16.70 1.95 9.16
C ALA A 30 16.64 3.45 9.48
N ALA A 31 16.86 3.86 10.72
CA ALA A 31 16.93 5.26 11.11
C ALA A 31 18.10 5.99 10.42
N ALA A 32 19.28 5.36 10.38
CA ALA A 32 20.44 5.89 9.67
C ALA A 32 20.18 6.04 8.17
N LEU A 33 19.58 5.01 7.54
CA LEU A 33 19.25 5.04 6.12
C LEU A 33 18.24 6.14 5.77
N ARG A 34 17.22 6.34 6.59
CA ARG A 34 16.21 7.40 6.38
C ARG A 34 16.76 8.82 6.50
N ALA A 35 17.90 9.00 7.19
CA ALA A 35 18.59 10.29 7.30
C ALA A 35 19.43 10.63 6.06
N ARG A 36 19.62 9.70 5.12
CA ARG A 36 20.42 9.95 3.91
C ARG A 36 19.59 10.70 2.86
N GLU A 37 20.22 11.62 2.16
CA GLU A 37 19.57 12.43 1.12
C GLU A 37 19.21 11.62 -0.15
N ASP A 38 20.00 10.59 -0.46
CA ASP A 38 19.79 9.72 -1.61
C ASP A 38 18.70 8.65 -1.38
N VAL A 39 18.26 8.44 -0.13
CA VAL A 39 17.22 7.48 0.24
C VAL A 39 15.84 8.16 0.24
N VAL A 40 14.91 7.55 -0.50
CA VAL A 40 13.51 7.97 -0.55
C VAL A 40 12.70 7.32 0.55
N ALA A 41 12.94 6.03 0.80
CA ALA A 41 12.29 5.25 1.84
C ALA A 41 13.17 4.09 2.31
N CYS A 42 13.01 3.73 3.59
CA CYS A 42 13.52 2.49 4.14
C CYS A 42 12.40 1.80 4.91
N ILE A 43 11.92 0.67 4.39
CA ILE A 43 10.82 -0.13 4.93
C ILE A 43 11.43 -1.30 5.69
N VAL A 44 11.03 -1.45 6.96
CA VAL A 44 11.46 -2.57 7.80
C VAL A 44 10.52 -3.74 7.59
N GLY A 45 11.08 -4.89 7.23
CA GLY A 45 10.39 -6.18 7.20
C GLY A 45 10.65 -7.02 8.45
N HIS A 46 10.30 -8.30 8.40
CA HIS A 46 10.49 -9.21 9.53
C HIS A 46 11.97 -9.37 9.89
N GLN A 47 12.84 -9.55 8.90
CA GLN A 47 14.28 -9.74 9.06
C GLN A 47 15.11 -8.94 8.05
N SER A 48 14.49 -7.96 7.40
CA SER A 48 15.07 -7.27 6.25
C SER A 48 14.79 -5.78 6.25
N LEU A 49 15.64 -5.05 5.52
CA LEU A 49 15.44 -3.65 5.17
C LEU A 49 15.25 -3.56 3.65
N TYR A 50 14.17 -2.92 3.23
CA TYR A 50 13.93 -2.58 1.83
C TYR A 50 14.18 -1.09 1.65
N VAL A 51 15.18 -0.74 0.84
CA VAL A 51 15.62 0.64 0.66
C VAL A 51 15.31 1.10 -0.75
N ILE A 52 14.65 2.23 -0.90
CA ILE A 52 14.33 2.87 -2.18
C ILE A 52 15.16 4.13 -2.31
N PHE A 53 15.86 4.28 -3.44
CA PHE A 53 16.76 5.38 -3.73
C PHE A 53 16.15 6.37 -4.74
N ARG A 54 16.66 7.62 -4.73
CA ARG A 54 16.29 8.64 -5.74
C ARG A 54 16.82 8.30 -7.14
N GLY A 55 17.96 7.64 -7.20
CA GLY A 55 18.65 7.22 -8.40
C GLY A 55 18.99 5.75 -8.38
N GLU A 56 20.07 5.39 -9.06
CA GLU A 56 20.59 4.03 -9.05
C GLU A 56 21.03 3.64 -7.63
N PRO A 57 20.62 2.45 -7.14
CA PRO A 57 20.96 2.03 -5.78
C PRO A 57 22.43 1.60 -5.70
N ALA A 58 23.17 2.28 -4.82
CA ALA A 58 24.56 1.96 -4.50
C ALA A 58 24.74 2.12 -2.98
N LEU A 59 24.83 1.01 -2.25
CA LEU A 59 25.00 1.03 -0.80
C LEU A 59 25.72 -0.22 -0.32
N ASP A 60 26.76 -0.02 0.49
CA ASP A 60 27.33 -1.06 1.33
C ASP A 60 26.62 -1.02 2.70
N PHE A 61 25.91 -2.10 3.02
CA PHE A 61 25.17 -2.19 4.28
C PHE A 61 26.07 -2.38 5.51
N ASP A 62 27.33 -2.80 5.33
CA ASP A 62 28.29 -2.90 6.43
C ASP A 62 28.70 -1.51 6.93
N ASP A 63 28.64 -0.49 6.08
CA ASP A 63 28.92 0.92 6.45
C ASP A 63 27.73 1.62 7.10
N VAL A 64 26.54 0.99 7.17
CA VAL A 64 25.36 1.61 7.77
C VAL A 64 25.41 1.54 9.29
N PRO A 65 25.56 2.67 9.99
CA PRO A 65 25.64 2.67 11.45
C PRO A 65 24.28 2.32 12.07
N ALA A 66 24.32 1.73 13.27
CA ALA A 66 23.15 1.55 14.10
C ALA A 66 22.94 2.79 14.98
N ILE A 67 21.95 3.63 14.66
CA ILE A 67 21.59 4.79 15.49
C ILE A 67 20.64 4.33 16.58
N ALA A 68 20.98 4.62 17.84
CA ALA A 68 20.12 4.26 18.98
C ALA A 68 18.71 4.88 18.80
N THR A 69 17.71 4.03 18.94
CA THR A 69 16.29 4.41 18.93
C THR A 69 15.71 4.32 20.34
N THR A 70 14.80 5.23 20.68
CA THR A 70 14.09 5.17 21.95
C THR A 70 12.90 4.21 21.83
N SER A 71 12.74 3.34 22.82
CA SER A 71 11.58 2.43 22.94
C SER A 71 10.63 2.97 24.01
N ARG A 72 9.33 2.92 23.73
CA ARG A 72 8.27 3.25 24.69
C ARG A 72 7.57 1.97 25.12
N THR A 73 7.02 1.98 26.34
CA THR A 73 6.16 0.88 26.80
C THR A 73 4.71 1.34 26.77
N HIS A 74 3.85 0.54 26.15
CA HIS A 74 2.42 0.74 26.08
C HIS A 74 1.69 -0.36 26.82
N VAL A 75 0.81 0.01 27.75
CA VAL A 75 -0.11 -0.94 28.39
C VAL A 75 -1.44 -0.86 27.66
N ILE A 76 -1.91 -1.99 27.14
CA ILE A 76 -3.14 -2.08 26.33
C ILE A 76 -4.16 -2.98 27.05
N ASP A 77 -5.32 -2.41 27.33
CA ASP A 77 -6.47 -3.13 27.84
C ASP A 77 -7.10 -3.98 26.75
N VAL A 78 -7.28 -5.27 27.02
CA VAL A 78 -7.87 -6.23 26.10
C VAL A 78 -8.96 -7.02 26.81
N ASP A 79 -10.15 -7.00 26.23
CA ASP A 79 -11.23 -7.94 26.57
C ASP A 79 -10.99 -9.24 25.79
N PHE A 80 -10.57 -10.27 26.52
CA PHE A 80 -10.28 -11.59 25.96
C PHE A 80 -11.58 -12.40 25.79
N SER A 81 -12.49 -11.89 24.93
CA SER A 81 -13.75 -12.52 24.54
C SER A 81 -13.81 -12.83 23.04
N GLY A 82 -12.64 -12.96 22.39
CA GLY A 82 -12.55 -13.24 20.97
C GLY A 82 -13.10 -14.62 20.59
N CYS A 83 -13.65 -14.73 19.40
CA CYS A 83 -14.34 -15.94 18.92
C CYS A 83 -13.44 -17.18 18.73
N ASP A 84 -12.12 -17.00 18.72
CA ASP A 84 -11.15 -18.10 18.57
C ASP A 84 -10.41 -18.39 19.89
N LEU A 85 -10.76 -17.72 20.99
CA LEU A 85 -10.08 -17.93 22.25
C LEU A 85 -10.26 -19.36 22.78
N ASP A 86 -11.47 -19.91 22.72
CA ASP A 86 -11.72 -21.26 23.21
C ASP A 86 -10.96 -22.32 22.41
N GLU A 87 -10.77 -22.09 21.09
CA GLU A 87 -9.95 -22.96 20.24
C GLU A 87 -8.47 -22.90 20.68
N LEU A 88 -7.96 -21.69 20.98
CA LEU A 88 -6.61 -21.53 21.51
C LEU A 88 -6.42 -22.22 22.87
N LEU A 89 -7.38 -22.06 23.79
CA LEU A 89 -7.32 -22.68 25.12
C LEU A 89 -7.29 -24.21 25.03
N ALA A 90 -8.12 -24.78 24.15
CA ALA A 90 -8.13 -26.20 23.86
C ALA A 90 -6.81 -26.66 23.23
N HIS A 91 -6.26 -25.93 22.28
CA HIS A 91 -4.98 -26.22 21.65
C HIS A 91 -3.80 -26.19 22.64
N ALA A 92 -3.80 -25.20 23.51
CA ALA A 92 -2.74 -25.01 24.52
C ALA A 92 -2.95 -25.89 25.77
N HIS A 93 -4.06 -26.62 25.90
CA HIS A 93 -4.43 -27.43 27.06
C HIS A 93 -4.45 -26.64 28.38
N VAL A 94 -4.92 -25.38 28.36
CA VAL A 94 -5.00 -24.52 29.54
C VAL A 94 -6.42 -24.04 29.80
N THR A 95 -6.72 -23.74 31.08
CA THR A 95 -8.00 -23.08 31.41
C THR A 95 -7.93 -21.59 31.11
N ARG A 96 -9.11 -20.98 31.00
CA ARG A 96 -9.22 -19.52 30.78
C ARG A 96 -8.55 -18.73 31.89
N GLU A 97 -8.69 -19.16 33.15
CA GLU A 97 -8.09 -18.53 34.31
C GLU A 97 -6.55 -18.60 34.25
N ALA A 98 -5.99 -19.76 33.88
CA ALA A 98 -4.56 -19.93 33.72
C ALA A 98 -4.00 -19.07 32.57
N PHE A 99 -4.72 -18.99 31.44
CA PHE A 99 -4.38 -18.10 30.33
C PHE A 99 -4.37 -16.64 30.77
N LEU A 100 -5.45 -16.15 31.41
CA LEU A 100 -5.56 -14.76 31.86
C LEU A 100 -4.49 -14.41 32.92
N ALA A 101 -4.12 -15.36 33.77
CA ALA A 101 -3.02 -15.18 34.75
C ALA A 101 -1.67 -15.00 34.06
N ARG A 102 -1.47 -15.55 32.86
CA ARG A 102 -0.21 -15.42 32.10
C ARG A 102 -0.10 -14.08 31.37
N ILE A 103 -1.23 -13.45 31.02
CA ILE A 103 -1.26 -12.22 30.20
C ILE A 103 -0.34 -11.12 30.73
N PRO A 104 -0.32 -10.77 32.03
CA PRO A 104 0.54 -9.68 32.53
C PRO A 104 2.05 -9.94 32.41
N SER A 105 2.46 -11.20 32.23
CA SER A 105 3.86 -11.56 32.03
C SER A 105 4.31 -11.54 30.57
N ILE A 106 3.39 -11.36 29.62
CA ILE A 106 3.68 -11.33 28.20
C ILE A 106 4.16 -9.93 27.83
N ARG A 107 5.36 -9.85 27.26
CA ARG A 107 5.93 -8.65 26.69
C ARG A 107 6.07 -8.84 25.19
N LEU A 108 5.36 -8.02 24.44
CA LEU A 108 5.40 -8.01 22.99
C LEU A 108 6.26 -6.83 22.53
N THR A 109 6.97 -7.00 21.42
CA THR A 109 7.76 -5.91 20.80
C THR A 109 7.24 -5.66 19.39
N ALA A 110 6.98 -4.39 19.06
CA ALA A 110 6.62 -3.99 17.69
C ALA A 110 7.83 -4.23 16.77
N ARG A 111 7.75 -5.30 15.97
CA ARG A 111 8.85 -5.70 15.11
C ARG A 111 8.88 -4.87 13.82
N TYR A 112 7.75 -4.71 13.16
CA TYR A 112 7.59 -3.86 11.98
C TYR A 112 6.12 -3.46 11.81
N LEU A 113 5.88 -2.49 10.92
CA LEU A 113 4.55 -2.01 10.55
C LEU A 113 4.22 -2.44 9.13
N GLY A 114 2.94 -2.67 8.85
CA GLY A 114 2.49 -3.05 7.52
C GLY A 114 1.06 -3.57 7.54
N PHE A 115 0.61 -4.19 6.47
CA PHE A 115 -0.76 -4.64 6.26
C PHE A 115 -1.74 -3.46 6.15
N ARG A 116 -1.88 -2.65 7.20
CA ARG A 116 -2.75 -1.47 7.29
C ARG A 116 -2.12 -0.37 8.14
N ALA A 117 -2.53 0.89 7.93
CA ALA A 117 -2.17 2.00 8.81
C ALA A 117 -2.54 1.67 10.26
N GLY A 118 -1.58 1.82 11.17
CA GLY A 118 -1.74 1.49 12.59
C GLY A 118 -1.59 0.00 12.94
N PHE A 119 -1.39 -0.90 11.96
CA PHE A 119 -1.16 -2.32 12.25
C PHE A 119 0.34 -2.56 12.52
N ALA A 120 0.63 -3.02 13.73
CA ALA A 120 1.97 -3.45 14.13
C ALA A 120 2.02 -4.98 14.26
N TYR A 121 3.04 -5.58 13.66
CA TYR A 121 3.39 -6.97 13.91
C TYR A 121 4.21 -7.05 15.18
N LEU A 122 3.62 -7.69 16.20
CA LEU A 122 4.19 -7.81 17.54
C LEU A 122 4.82 -9.19 17.70
N GLU A 123 6.12 -9.25 17.97
CA GLU A 123 6.82 -10.48 18.33
C GLU A 123 6.84 -10.71 19.85
N GLY A 124 7.16 -11.92 20.28
CA GLY A 124 7.20 -12.29 21.71
C GLY A 124 5.93 -13.01 22.19
N TRP A 125 5.03 -13.40 21.27
CA TRP A 125 3.88 -14.24 21.64
C TRP A 125 4.38 -15.63 22.10
N PRO A 126 3.94 -16.11 23.30
CA PRO A 126 4.44 -17.35 23.89
C PRO A 126 4.23 -18.57 23.00
N GLU A 127 5.19 -19.48 23.00
CA GLU A 127 5.17 -20.67 22.14
C GLU A 127 3.97 -21.57 22.44
N GLU A 128 3.63 -21.72 23.71
CA GLU A 128 2.49 -22.50 24.17
C GLU A 128 1.12 -22.00 23.66
N PHE A 129 1.05 -20.73 23.22
CA PHE A 129 -0.18 -20.11 22.69
C PHE A 129 -0.12 -19.87 21.18
N ARG A 130 0.86 -20.42 20.47
CA ARG A 130 0.97 -20.26 19.03
C ARG A 130 -0.08 -21.08 18.31
N MET A 131 -0.81 -20.43 17.43
CA MET A 131 -1.75 -21.07 16.52
C MET A 131 -1.40 -20.77 15.07
N PRO A 132 -1.55 -21.73 14.16
CA PRO A 132 -1.34 -21.45 12.73
C PRO A 132 -2.34 -20.41 12.25
N ARG A 133 -1.99 -19.69 11.18
CA ARG A 133 -2.93 -18.83 10.47
C ARG A 133 -4.10 -19.69 9.96
N ARG A 134 -5.31 -19.13 9.99
CA ARG A 134 -6.50 -19.80 9.47
C ARG A 134 -6.36 -20.09 7.97
N VAL A 135 -6.78 -21.27 7.56
CA VAL A 135 -6.77 -21.69 6.14
C VAL A 135 -7.65 -20.77 5.30
N THR A 136 -8.81 -20.36 5.84
CA THR A 136 -9.71 -19.41 5.18
C THR A 136 -9.74 -18.10 5.96
N SER A 137 -9.39 -17.00 5.29
CA SER A 137 -9.49 -15.67 5.87
C SER A 137 -10.97 -15.27 6.05
N ARG A 138 -11.24 -14.49 7.12
CA ARG A 138 -12.54 -13.84 7.30
C ARG A 138 -12.66 -12.66 6.37
N ASN A 139 -13.84 -12.42 5.83
CA ASN A 139 -14.14 -11.23 5.04
C ASN A 139 -14.14 -9.97 5.89
N LEU A 140 -14.45 -10.08 7.18
CA LEU A 140 -14.51 -8.99 8.14
C LEU A 140 -13.92 -9.42 9.48
N VAL A 141 -12.87 -8.72 9.90
CA VAL A 141 -12.33 -8.68 11.26
C VAL A 141 -12.65 -7.29 11.81
N PRO A 142 -13.37 -7.19 12.93
CA PRO A 142 -13.72 -5.89 13.50
C PRO A 142 -12.48 -5.13 13.99
N ARG A 143 -12.47 -3.83 13.84
CA ARG A 143 -11.44 -2.95 14.44
C ARG A 143 -11.31 -3.17 15.95
N GLY A 144 -10.11 -2.94 16.46
CA GLY A 144 -9.75 -3.22 17.86
C GLY A 144 -9.52 -4.70 18.17
N SER A 145 -9.74 -5.62 17.22
CA SER A 145 -9.47 -7.05 17.44
C SER A 145 -8.00 -7.29 17.74
N PHE A 146 -7.73 -7.97 18.88
CA PHE A 146 -6.42 -8.54 19.19
C PHE A 146 -6.37 -9.96 18.62
N ALA A 147 -5.33 -10.25 17.86
CA ALA A 147 -5.23 -11.49 17.10
C ALA A 147 -3.80 -12.03 17.07
N VAL A 148 -3.70 -13.36 16.81
CA VAL A 148 -2.43 -14.06 16.73
C VAL A 148 -2.37 -14.99 15.52
N ALA A 149 -1.15 -15.17 14.98
CA ALA A 149 -0.85 -16.17 13.96
C ALA A 149 0.62 -16.57 14.05
N GLY A 150 0.89 -17.87 14.26
CA GLY A 150 2.25 -18.35 14.52
C GLY A 150 2.85 -17.68 15.77
N ALA A 151 4.03 -17.12 15.60
CA ALA A 151 4.74 -16.41 16.66
C ALA A 151 4.39 -14.92 16.80
N MET A 152 3.47 -14.41 15.95
CA MET A 152 3.14 -13.00 15.88
C MET A 152 1.78 -12.72 16.52
N ALA A 153 1.68 -11.56 17.16
CA ALA A 153 0.44 -10.95 17.63
C ALA A 153 0.22 -9.60 16.93
N GLY A 154 -0.98 -9.05 17.01
CA GLY A 154 -1.28 -7.73 16.46
C GLY A 154 -2.69 -7.28 16.76
N PHE A 155 -2.92 -5.99 16.53
CA PHE A 155 -4.23 -5.36 16.69
C PHE A 155 -4.72 -4.85 15.35
N TYR A 156 -5.97 -5.14 15.00
CA TYR A 156 -6.59 -4.61 13.78
C TYR A 156 -7.05 -3.16 14.01
N PRO A 157 -6.45 -2.17 13.36
CA PRO A 157 -6.80 -0.76 13.56
C PRO A 157 -8.15 -0.38 12.95
N VAL A 158 -8.55 -1.08 11.88
CA VAL A 158 -9.79 -0.85 11.11
C VAL A 158 -10.46 -2.18 10.76
N ASP A 159 -11.74 -2.11 10.42
CA ASP A 159 -12.47 -3.24 9.86
C ASP A 159 -11.80 -3.68 8.55
N SER A 160 -11.38 -4.94 8.49
CA SER A 160 -10.63 -5.45 7.33
C SER A 160 -10.75 -6.97 7.20
N PRO A 161 -10.52 -7.55 6.02
CA PRO A 161 -10.33 -8.99 5.91
C PRO A 161 -9.12 -9.46 6.73
N GLY A 162 -9.15 -10.70 7.24
CA GLY A 162 -8.00 -11.23 7.96
C GLY A 162 -8.08 -12.71 8.29
N GLY A 163 -6.93 -13.37 8.34
CA GLY A 163 -6.80 -14.81 8.60
C GLY A 163 -6.15 -15.16 9.95
N TRP A 164 -6.04 -14.20 10.88
CA TRP A 164 -5.49 -14.46 12.21
C TRP A 164 -6.56 -14.89 13.19
N ASN A 165 -6.16 -15.57 14.27
CA ASN A 165 -7.05 -16.05 15.31
C ASN A 165 -7.38 -14.93 16.28
N LEU A 166 -8.66 -14.62 16.44
CA LEU A 166 -9.15 -13.48 17.22
C LEU A 166 -9.32 -13.88 18.67
N LEU A 167 -8.50 -13.31 19.57
CA LEU A 167 -8.48 -13.65 20.99
C LEU A 167 -9.21 -12.63 21.85
N GLY A 168 -9.34 -11.40 21.39
CA GLY A 168 -9.96 -10.34 22.18
C GLY A 168 -10.14 -9.04 21.40
N ARG A 169 -10.51 -7.98 22.14
CA ARG A 169 -10.68 -6.62 21.57
C ARG A 169 -10.18 -5.55 22.53
N THR A 170 -9.77 -4.43 21.97
CA THR A 170 -9.38 -3.21 22.68
C THR A 170 -10.16 -2.00 22.18
N ASN A 171 -10.29 -0.97 23.03
CA ASN A 171 -10.76 0.36 22.67
C ASN A 171 -9.60 1.34 22.41
N ALA A 172 -8.36 0.89 22.44
CA ALA A 172 -7.22 1.74 22.18
C ALA A 172 -7.28 2.32 20.76
N VAL A 173 -7.05 3.61 20.61
CA VAL A 173 -6.81 4.24 19.31
C VAL A 173 -5.46 3.79 18.82
N LEU A 174 -5.42 3.04 17.73
CA LEU A 174 -4.21 2.44 17.17
C LEU A 174 -3.60 3.31 16.06
N TRP A 175 -4.43 4.16 15.47
CA TRP A 175 -4.06 5.09 14.42
C TRP A 175 -4.81 6.42 14.60
N ASP A 176 -4.07 7.51 14.63
CA ASP A 176 -4.60 8.87 14.60
C ASP A 176 -3.90 9.66 13.48
N PRO A 177 -4.58 9.94 12.35
CA PRO A 177 -3.97 10.65 11.22
C PRO A 177 -3.56 12.09 11.57
N ASN A 178 -3.99 12.64 12.71
CA ASN A 178 -3.67 13.98 13.17
C ASN A 178 -2.54 14.01 14.22
N ALA A 179 -2.07 12.83 14.66
CA ALA A 179 -0.98 12.72 15.62
C ALA A 179 0.40 12.57 14.95
N GLU A 180 1.47 12.93 15.67
CA GLU A 180 2.86 12.70 15.27
C GLU A 180 3.60 11.92 16.37
N PRO A 181 3.96 10.65 16.18
CA PRO A 181 3.62 9.80 15.04
C PRO A 181 2.13 9.41 15.01
N PRO A 182 1.56 9.12 13.83
CA PRO A 182 0.15 8.73 13.71
C PRO A 182 -0.14 7.33 14.26
N ASN A 183 0.85 6.43 14.26
CA ASN A 183 0.75 5.10 14.84
C ASN A 183 0.87 5.14 16.36
N ARG A 184 0.01 4.41 17.05
CA ARG A 184 0.18 4.20 18.49
C ARG A 184 1.50 3.51 18.79
N PHE A 185 1.85 2.47 18.02
CA PHE A 185 3.10 1.74 18.15
C PHE A 185 4.05 2.13 17.04
N VAL A 186 5.28 2.42 17.40
CA VAL A 186 6.37 2.49 16.42
C VAL A 186 7.28 1.28 16.60
N PRO A 187 8.02 0.90 15.55
CA PRO A 187 8.90 -0.25 15.66
C PRO A 187 9.91 -0.10 16.80
N GLY A 188 10.08 -1.18 17.57
CA GLY A 188 10.89 -1.21 18.80
C GLY A 188 10.12 -0.92 20.09
N ASP A 189 8.88 -0.41 20.02
CA ASP A 189 8.03 -0.22 21.20
C ASP A 189 7.65 -1.55 21.85
N VAL A 190 7.54 -1.54 23.18
CA VAL A 190 7.07 -2.67 23.98
C VAL A 190 5.58 -2.54 24.25
N VAL A 191 4.85 -3.64 24.10
CA VAL A 191 3.41 -3.70 24.35
C VAL A 191 3.14 -4.74 25.46
N GLU A 192 2.59 -4.28 26.56
CA GLU A 192 2.12 -5.09 27.68
C GLU A 192 0.60 -5.19 27.61
N LEU A 193 0.06 -6.39 27.80
CA LEU A 193 -1.36 -6.64 27.76
C LEU A 193 -1.94 -6.66 29.19
N ARG A 194 -3.10 -6.05 29.35
CA ARG A 194 -3.86 -6.11 30.59
C ARG A 194 -5.27 -6.65 30.29
N ALA A 195 -5.65 -7.75 30.92
CA ALA A 195 -7.00 -8.26 30.80
C ALA A 195 -8.00 -7.28 31.43
N ALA A 196 -9.03 -6.91 30.69
CA ALA A 196 -10.07 -5.96 31.10
C ALA A 196 -11.43 -6.39 30.56
N SER A 197 -12.51 -6.01 31.24
CA SER A 197 -13.87 -6.16 30.73
C SER A 197 -14.30 -4.85 30.08
N LEU A 198 -14.50 -4.87 28.77
CA LEU A 198 -14.88 -3.70 27.99
C LEU A 198 -16.37 -3.79 27.61
N PHE A 199 -17.23 -3.05 28.28
CA PHE A 199 -18.68 -3.11 28.10
C PHE A 199 -19.20 -2.50 26.79
N ARG A 200 -18.40 -1.66 26.12
CA ARG A 200 -18.72 -1.06 24.82
C ARG A 200 -17.45 -0.92 24.01
N PHE A 201 -17.50 -1.36 22.75
CA PHE A 201 -16.45 -1.08 21.77
C PHE A 201 -16.86 0.18 21.02
N ASP A 202 -16.53 1.33 21.58
CA ASP A 202 -16.74 2.65 20.99
C ASP A 202 -15.38 3.20 20.53
N VAL A 203 -14.95 2.74 19.36
CA VAL A 203 -13.82 3.35 18.68
C VAL A 203 -14.41 4.43 17.79
N SER A 204 -14.42 5.67 18.28
CA SER A 204 -14.80 6.83 17.46
C SER A 204 -13.95 6.83 16.19
N LEU A 205 -14.63 6.85 15.03
CA LEU A 205 -13.95 7.17 13.78
C LEU A 205 -13.51 8.62 13.91
N LEU A 206 -12.22 8.85 13.77
CA LEU A 206 -11.74 10.22 13.64
C LEU A 206 -12.26 10.75 12.30
N GLU A 207 -13.16 11.73 12.40
CA GLU A 207 -13.68 12.42 11.23
C GLU A 207 -12.51 13.08 10.48
N PRO A 208 -12.52 13.07 9.15
CA PRO A 208 -11.55 13.83 8.38
C PRO A 208 -11.62 15.29 8.81
N VAL A 209 -10.49 15.92 9.02
CA VAL A 209 -10.45 17.37 9.25
C VAL A 209 -11.11 18.04 8.04
N ALA A 210 -12.21 18.72 8.26
CA ALA A 210 -12.88 19.46 7.20
C ALA A 210 -11.91 20.51 6.65
N SER A 211 -11.72 20.52 5.33
CA SER A 211 -10.96 21.57 4.67
C SER A 211 -11.67 22.92 4.83
N ASP A 212 -10.90 23.97 5.08
CA ASP A 212 -11.35 25.37 5.12
C ASP A 212 -11.24 26.06 3.75
N GLY A 213 -10.75 25.35 2.73
CA GLY A 213 -10.64 25.87 1.36
C GLY A 213 -11.98 26.21 0.73
N ASP A 214 -11.97 27.18 -0.20
CA ASP A 214 -13.15 27.58 -0.96
C ASP A 214 -13.75 26.42 -1.74
N VAL A 215 -15.08 26.31 -1.77
CA VAL A 215 -15.77 25.33 -2.60
C VAL A 215 -15.64 25.72 -4.08
N ILE A 216 -14.94 24.90 -4.86
CA ILE A 216 -14.69 25.11 -6.28
C ILE A 216 -15.73 24.43 -7.17
N ALA A 217 -16.18 23.23 -6.80
CA ALA A 217 -17.18 22.49 -7.59
C ALA A 217 -18.01 21.53 -6.72
N GLU A 218 -19.19 21.20 -7.23
CA GLU A 218 -20.10 20.18 -6.69
C GLU A 218 -20.07 18.96 -7.63
N VAL A 219 -20.02 17.76 -7.06
CA VAL A 219 -20.08 16.49 -7.79
C VAL A 219 -21.54 16.16 -8.13
N ILE A 220 -21.94 16.38 -9.38
CA ILE A 220 -23.27 16.03 -9.88
C ILE A 220 -23.40 14.54 -10.17
N ALA A 221 -22.32 13.94 -10.67
CA ALA A 221 -22.17 12.50 -10.84
C ALA A 221 -20.68 12.13 -10.69
N PRO A 222 -20.33 11.07 -9.93
CA PRO A 222 -18.92 10.74 -9.65
C PRO A 222 -18.22 10.02 -10.82
N GLY A 223 -18.91 9.77 -11.93
CA GLY A 223 -18.43 8.88 -12.97
C GLY A 223 -18.55 7.42 -12.60
N GLN A 224 -17.72 6.55 -13.19
CA GLN A 224 -17.72 5.13 -12.82
C GLN A 224 -16.98 4.91 -11.49
N LEU A 225 -15.79 5.49 -11.35
CA LEU A 225 -14.98 5.57 -10.14
C LEU A 225 -14.05 6.75 -10.29
N THR A 226 -14.13 7.70 -9.38
CA THR A 226 -13.24 8.86 -9.33
C THR A 226 -12.69 9.01 -7.94
N THR A 227 -11.37 9.18 -7.84
CA THR A 227 -10.65 9.36 -6.59
C THR A 227 -9.83 10.65 -6.64
N ILE A 228 -9.67 11.31 -5.50
CA ILE A 228 -8.70 12.41 -5.35
C ILE A 228 -7.35 11.79 -5.03
N VAL A 229 -6.35 12.09 -5.85
CA VAL A 229 -4.98 11.60 -5.67
C VAL A 229 -4.01 12.78 -5.69
N GLY A 230 -3.06 12.81 -4.78
CA GLY A 230 -2.03 13.82 -4.67
C GLY A 230 -0.63 13.28 -4.93
N ALA A 231 0.36 13.88 -4.30
CA ALA A 231 1.74 13.45 -4.36
C ALA A 231 1.94 12.03 -3.81
N ARG A 232 2.84 11.28 -4.43
CA ARG A 232 3.32 10.04 -3.85
C ARG A 232 4.22 10.34 -2.66
N ASP A 233 3.79 9.94 -1.46
CA ASP A 233 4.51 10.22 -0.23
C ASP A 233 5.08 8.94 0.40
N TRP A 234 6.33 8.65 0.08
CA TRP A 234 7.05 7.50 0.61
C TRP A 234 7.33 7.58 2.11
N LYS A 235 7.26 8.79 2.73
CA LYS A 235 7.41 8.93 4.19
C LYS A 235 6.30 8.19 4.94
N ARG A 236 5.13 8.04 4.32
CA ARG A 236 4.01 7.26 4.86
C ARG A 236 4.33 5.78 5.04
N ALA A 237 5.24 5.23 4.22
CA ALA A 237 5.68 3.85 4.34
C ALA A 237 6.34 3.54 5.70
N LEU A 238 6.94 4.56 6.37
CA LEU A 238 7.43 4.44 7.73
C LEU A 238 6.35 3.99 8.72
N TYR A 239 5.11 4.36 8.46
CA TYR A 239 3.95 4.06 9.30
C TYR A 239 3.13 2.88 8.80
N GLY A 240 3.65 2.10 7.85
CA GLY A 240 2.91 0.99 7.24
C GLY A 240 1.82 1.42 6.25
N VAL A 241 1.81 2.69 5.85
CA VAL A 241 0.82 3.30 4.95
C VAL A 241 1.35 3.33 3.54
N SER A 242 0.49 2.97 2.58
CA SER A 242 0.82 3.01 1.16
C SER A 242 1.26 4.41 0.72
N PRO A 243 2.26 4.53 -0.16
CA PRO A 243 2.75 5.83 -0.62
C PRO A 243 1.72 6.61 -1.44
N GLY A 244 0.73 5.95 -2.06
CA GLY A 244 -0.33 6.59 -2.84
C GLY A 244 0.18 7.24 -4.13
N GLY A 245 -0.42 8.36 -4.48
CA GLY A 245 -0.13 9.11 -5.70
C GLY A 245 -0.91 8.64 -6.92
N ALA A 246 -0.80 9.35 -8.03
CA ALA A 246 -1.41 8.96 -9.29
C ALA A 246 -0.87 7.60 -9.77
N PHE A 247 -1.75 6.75 -10.32
CA PHE A 247 -1.33 5.47 -10.91
C PHE A 247 -0.50 5.73 -12.18
N ASP A 248 -0.98 6.60 -13.08
CA ASP A 248 -0.22 7.11 -14.23
C ASP A 248 0.27 8.52 -13.92
N ALA A 249 1.46 8.61 -13.33
CA ALA A 249 2.05 9.88 -12.94
C ALA A 249 2.32 10.81 -14.15
N LEU A 250 2.55 10.24 -15.35
CA LEU A 250 2.82 11.01 -16.55
C LEU A 250 1.56 11.74 -17.06
N ALA A 251 0.41 11.04 -17.09
CA ALA A 251 -0.85 11.66 -17.48
C ALA A 251 -1.32 12.68 -16.43
N ALA A 252 -1.13 12.38 -15.14
CA ALA A 252 -1.46 13.30 -14.05
C ALA A 252 -0.64 14.60 -14.15
N ALA A 253 0.69 14.49 -14.32
CA ALA A 253 1.57 15.64 -14.51
C ALA A 253 1.19 16.46 -15.75
N SER A 254 0.82 15.80 -16.86
CA SER A 254 0.41 16.49 -18.07
C SER A 254 -0.87 17.30 -17.86
N ALA A 255 -1.86 16.74 -17.15
CA ALA A 255 -3.09 17.47 -16.81
C ALA A 255 -2.80 18.67 -15.89
N ASN A 256 -1.96 18.47 -14.85
CA ASN A 256 -1.58 19.51 -13.90
C ASN A 256 -0.85 20.67 -14.59
N ARG A 257 0.16 20.38 -15.41
CA ARG A 257 0.90 21.41 -16.16
C ARG A 257 0.03 22.22 -17.09
N ALA A 258 -0.98 21.59 -17.70
CA ALA A 258 -1.90 22.27 -18.63
C ALA A 258 -2.76 23.36 -17.95
N VAL A 259 -2.87 23.33 -16.61
CA VAL A 259 -3.56 24.38 -15.82
C VAL A 259 -2.61 25.16 -14.92
N GLY A 260 -1.28 24.99 -15.09
CA GLY A 260 -0.26 25.71 -14.33
C GLY A 260 -0.06 25.23 -12.91
N ASN A 261 -0.43 24.01 -12.60
CA ASN A 261 -0.16 23.36 -11.29
C ASN A 261 1.20 22.68 -11.29
N ASP A 262 1.72 22.41 -10.08
CA ASP A 262 2.85 21.49 -9.89
C ASP A 262 2.49 20.08 -10.36
N ASP A 263 3.47 19.31 -10.85
CA ASP A 263 3.27 17.98 -11.42
C ASP A 263 2.47 17.01 -10.52
N ASP A 264 2.70 17.10 -9.23
CA ASP A 264 2.12 16.25 -8.18
C ASP A 264 0.97 16.91 -7.41
N ALA A 265 0.47 18.07 -7.88
CA ALA A 265 -0.68 18.71 -7.26
C ALA A 265 -1.88 17.76 -7.23
N PRO A 266 -2.67 17.74 -6.15
CA PRO A 266 -3.83 16.88 -6.05
C PRO A 266 -4.85 17.13 -7.18
N LEU A 267 -5.31 16.04 -7.78
CA LEU A 267 -6.23 16.03 -8.92
C LEU A 267 -7.19 14.82 -8.86
N LEU A 268 -8.08 14.69 -9.81
CA LEU A 268 -9.02 13.58 -9.89
C LEU A 268 -8.50 12.50 -10.84
N GLU A 269 -8.35 11.27 -10.35
CA GLU A 269 -8.10 10.07 -11.14
C GLU A 269 -9.43 9.39 -11.42
N CYS A 270 -9.79 9.23 -12.71
CA CYS A 270 -11.06 8.71 -13.17
C CYS A 270 -10.88 7.38 -13.90
N VAL A 271 -11.82 6.43 -13.71
CA VAL A 271 -11.83 5.14 -14.43
C VAL A 271 -12.96 5.17 -15.46
N LEU A 272 -12.63 5.05 -16.76
CA LEU A 272 -13.52 4.94 -17.94
C LEU A 272 -14.52 6.08 -18.15
N VAL A 273 -15.14 6.59 -17.08
CA VAL A 273 -16.15 7.67 -17.15
C VAL A 273 -15.74 8.76 -16.16
N ALA A 274 -15.46 9.94 -16.67
CA ALA A 274 -15.09 11.10 -15.85
C ALA A 274 -16.31 11.63 -15.04
N PRO A 275 -16.08 12.31 -13.91
CA PRO A 275 -17.17 12.88 -13.13
C PRO A 275 -17.82 14.05 -13.87
N ARG A 276 -19.11 14.29 -13.60
CA ARG A 276 -19.80 15.51 -13.98
C ARG A 276 -19.79 16.48 -12.80
N LEU A 277 -19.22 17.67 -13.04
CA LEU A 277 -18.99 18.68 -12.02
C LEU A 277 -19.74 19.95 -12.34
N ARG A 278 -20.30 20.65 -11.33
CA ARG A 278 -20.85 22.01 -11.45
C ARG A 278 -19.93 22.96 -10.70
N PHE A 279 -19.35 23.93 -11.42
CA PHE A 279 -18.41 24.87 -10.86
C PHE A 279 -19.13 25.98 -10.05
N ARG A 280 -18.61 26.29 -8.87
CA ARG A 280 -19.10 27.36 -7.98
C ARG A 280 -18.30 28.66 -8.14
N ILE A 281 -17.08 28.57 -8.69
CA ILE A 281 -16.21 29.68 -9.04
C ILE A 281 -15.59 29.39 -10.42
N ALA A 282 -15.19 30.43 -11.14
CA ALA A 282 -14.54 30.28 -12.45
C ALA A 282 -13.19 29.58 -12.29
N LYS A 283 -12.92 28.58 -13.14
CA LYS A 283 -11.68 27.79 -13.14
C LYS A 283 -11.28 27.36 -14.54
N VAL A 284 -9.97 27.21 -14.75
CA VAL A 284 -9.43 26.44 -15.86
C VAL A 284 -9.25 24.99 -15.38
N VAL A 285 -9.65 24.04 -16.24
CA VAL A 285 -9.47 22.61 -15.96
C VAL A 285 -8.85 21.93 -17.16
N ALA A 286 -8.09 20.86 -16.91
CA ALA A 286 -7.51 20.04 -17.97
C ALA A 286 -7.82 18.57 -17.71
N PHE A 287 -8.13 17.84 -18.77
CA PHE A 287 -8.29 16.40 -18.73
C PHE A 287 -7.24 15.75 -19.63
N CYS A 288 -6.48 14.82 -19.08
CA CYS A 288 -5.53 13.99 -19.79
C CYS A 288 -5.98 12.53 -19.74
N ASP A 289 -6.13 11.89 -20.88
CA ASP A 289 -6.46 10.47 -20.96
C ASP A 289 -5.21 9.58 -20.93
N GLY A 290 -5.40 8.25 -20.96
CA GLY A 290 -4.32 7.28 -20.93
C GLY A 290 -3.43 7.27 -22.19
N ARG A 291 -3.79 7.94 -23.27
CA ARG A 291 -2.93 8.16 -24.44
C ARG A 291 -2.02 9.38 -24.29
N GLY A 292 -2.29 10.21 -23.28
CA GLY A 292 -1.59 11.46 -23.06
C GLY A 292 -2.23 12.65 -23.80
N ASP A 293 -3.43 12.47 -24.38
CA ASP A 293 -4.15 13.56 -25.03
C ASP A 293 -4.72 14.50 -23.99
N VAL A 294 -4.32 15.77 -24.03
CA VAL A 294 -4.72 16.81 -23.07
C VAL A 294 -5.76 17.73 -23.71
N ARG A 295 -6.89 17.93 -23.01
CA ARG A 295 -7.94 18.90 -23.38
C ARG A 295 -8.13 19.87 -22.23
N THR A 296 -8.20 21.16 -22.54
CA THR A 296 -8.39 22.24 -21.56
C THR A 296 -9.76 22.88 -21.73
N PHE A 297 -10.37 23.26 -20.61
CA PHE A 297 -11.69 23.89 -20.56
C PHE A 297 -11.63 25.11 -19.65
N ARG A 298 -12.26 26.21 -20.03
CA ARG A 298 -12.51 27.35 -19.16
C ARG A 298 -13.97 27.30 -18.74
N LEU A 299 -14.23 27.29 -17.47
CA LEU A 299 -15.56 27.14 -16.89
C LEU A 299 -15.85 28.33 -15.98
N ASP A 300 -16.99 28.98 -16.23
CA ASP A 300 -17.52 30.06 -15.39
C ASP A 300 -18.37 29.52 -14.25
N THR A 301 -18.68 30.39 -13.29
CA THR A 301 -19.57 30.07 -12.17
C THR A 301 -20.93 29.56 -12.67
N GLY A 302 -21.36 28.42 -12.14
CA GLY A 302 -22.62 27.76 -12.48
C GLY A 302 -22.51 26.78 -13.67
N GLN A 303 -21.47 26.85 -14.47
CA GLN A 303 -21.28 25.94 -15.60
C GLN A 303 -20.98 24.52 -15.15
N GLN A 304 -21.33 23.57 -16.01
CA GLN A 304 -21.04 22.14 -15.79
C GLN A 304 -19.99 21.65 -16.78
N LEU A 305 -19.08 20.82 -16.26
CA LEU A 305 -18.19 20.00 -17.05
C LEU A 305 -18.77 18.59 -17.13
N ASP A 306 -18.94 18.06 -18.34
CA ASP A 306 -19.31 16.67 -18.58
C ASP A 306 -18.41 16.12 -19.70
N ILE A 307 -17.38 15.37 -19.34
CA ILE A 307 -16.48 14.71 -20.29
C ILE A 307 -17.08 13.38 -20.73
N GLY A 308 -17.88 12.76 -19.87
CA GLY A 308 -18.51 11.48 -20.11
C GLY A 308 -17.48 10.32 -20.18
N ARG A 309 -17.80 9.34 -21.03
CA ARG A 309 -16.92 8.19 -21.28
C ARG A 309 -15.77 8.61 -22.20
N PHE A 310 -14.53 8.31 -21.77
CA PHE A 310 -13.33 8.51 -22.58
C PHE A 310 -12.79 7.16 -23.09
N HIS A 311 -12.00 7.19 -24.17
CA HIS A 311 -11.56 5.99 -24.89
C HIS A 311 -10.03 5.85 -24.96
N GLY A 312 -9.30 6.75 -24.34
CA GLY A 312 -7.84 6.80 -24.36
C GLY A 312 -7.17 6.01 -23.23
N GLY A 313 -7.62 4.79 -22.93
CA GLY A 313 -7.07 3.96 -21.86
C GLY A 313 -8.08 3.71 -20.73
N LEU A 314 -7.63 3.04 -19.66
CA LEU A 314 -8.49 2.71 -18.51
C LEU A 314 -8.69 3.91 -17.57
N ARG A 315 -7.63 4.71 -17.36
CA ARG A 315 -7.64 5.86 -16.45
C ARG A 315 -7.39 7.17 -17.16
N GLY A 316 -8.09 8.20 -16.69
CA GLY A 316 -7.90 9.59 -17.10
C GLY A 316 -7.77 10.49 -15.87
N TYR A 317 -7.20 11.67 -16.06
CA TYR A 317 -6.83 12.59 -14.99
C TYR A 317 -7.41 13.97 -15.25
N LEU A 318 -8.16 14.50 -14.28
CA LEU A 318 -8.78 15.82 -14.35
C LEU A 318 -8.11 16.74 -13.33
N ALA A 319 -7.33 17.69 -13.80
CA ALA A 319 -6.71 18.74 -13.01
C ALA A 319 -7.57 20.00 -12.99
N ILE A 320 -7.61 20.68 -11.86
CA ILE A 320 -8.27 21.97 -11.68
C ILE A 320 -7.21 22.98 -11.27
N GLU A 321 -7.23 24.16 -11.88
CA GLU A 321 -6.32 25.26 -11.57
C GLU A 321 -6.26 25.56 -10.07
N GLY A 322 -5.03 25.55 -9.50
CA GLY A 322 -4.76 25.68 -8.07
C GLY A 322 -4.86 24.37 -7.27
N GLY A 323 -5.19 23.24 -7.94
CA GLY A 323 -5.33 21.93 -7.30
C GLY A 323 -6.65 21.78 -6.50
N VAL A 324 -6.89 20.57 -6.06
CA VAL A 324 -8.00 20.25 -5.15
C VAL A 324 -7.46 19.84 -3.79
N ASP A 325 -8.22 20.08 -2.73
CA ASP A 325 -7.84 19.60 -1.41
C ASP A 325 -7.92 18.07 -1.36
N GLU A 326 -6.86 17.46 -0.82
CA GLU A 326 -6.83 16.04 -0.54
C GLU A 326 -7.73 15.72 0.64
N MET A 327 -8.97 15.34 0.36
CA MET A 327 -9.86 14.82 1.41
C MET A 327 -9.29 13.48 1.88
N ARG A 328 -8.50 13.50 2.94
CA ARG A 328 -7.89 12.28 3.48
C ARG A 328 -8.96 11.40 4.11
N ALA A 329 -8.99 10.13 3.73
CA ALA A 329 -9.78 9.15 4.45
C ALA A 329 -9.33 9.09 5.93
N PRO A 330 -10.22 8.79 6.90
CA PRO A 330 -9.90 8.77 8.33
C PRO A 330 -8.64 8.00 8.70
N PHE A 331 -8.26 7.02 7.90
CA PHE A 331 -7.06 6.21 8.10
C PHE A 331 -5.97 6.47 7.06
N GLY A 332 -6.14 7.46 6.19
CA GLY A 332 -5.10 7.87 5.23
C GLY A 332 -4.64 6.80 4.23
N GLU A 333 -5.26 5.63 4.21
CA GLU A 333 -4.81 4.47 3.44
C GLU A 333 -5.25 4.48 1.99
N ALA A 334 -6.44 5.00 1.74
CA ALA A 334 -7.00 5.05 0.39
C ALA A 334 -7.34 6.50 0.02
N PRO A 335 -7.24 6.86 -1.25
CA PRO A 335 -7.68 8.16 -1.73
C PRO A 335 -9.20 8.29 -1.54
N HIS A 336 -9.66 9.52 -1.33
CA HIS A 336 -11.09 9.80 -1.22
C HIS A 336 -11.82 9.45 -2.52
N VAL A 337 -12.83 8.60 -2.41
CA VAL A 337 -13.71 8.23 -3.53
C VAL A 337 -14.87 9.20 -3.59
N LEU A 338 -15.00 9.92 -4.70
CA LEU A 338 -16.06 10.91 -4.89
C LEU A 338 -17.45 10.26 -4.92
N ARG A 339 -18.38 10.94 -4.29
CA ARG A 339 -19.81 10.61 -4.28
C ARG A 339 -20.63 11.76 -4.83
N LYS A 340 -21.83 11.46 -5.32
CA LYS A 340 -22.79 12.51 -5.71
C LYS A 340 -23.11 13.41 -4.51
N GLY A 341 -23.00 14.72 -4.69
CA GLY A 341 -23.23 15.72 -3.67
C GLY A 341 -21.97 16.16 -2.90
N ASP A 342 -20.81 15.51 -3.12
CA ASP A 342 -19.56 15.97 -2.55
C ASP A 342 -19.18 17.35 -3.11
N PHE A 343 -18.45 18.12 -2.31
CA PHE A 343 -17.89 19.40 -2.70
C PHE A 343 -16.37 19.33 -2.78
N LEU A 344 -15.85 19.61 -3.97
CA LEU A 344 -14.42 19.81 -4.16
C LEU A 344 -14.02 21.18 -3.63
N ARG A 345 -12.95 21.23 -2.85
CA ARG A 345 -12.38 22.45 -2.28
C ARG A 345 -11.02 22.75 -2.87
N ALA A 346 -10.64 24.02 -2.89
CA ALA A 346 -9.34 24.47 -3.37
C ALA A 346 -8.23 24.02 -2.41
N ALA A 347 -7.10 23.59 -2.96
CA ALA A 347 -5.90 23.29 -2.19
C ALA A 347 -5.11 24.54 -1.79
N ASN A 348 -5.51 25.73 -2.25
CA ASN A 348 -4.84 27.03 -2.01
C ASN A 348 -3.33 27.00 -2.33
N ARG A 349 -2.92 26.22 -3.34
CA ARG A 349 -1.53 26.18 -3.80
C ARG A 349 -1.30 27.22 -4.91
N PRO A 350 -0.16 27.94 -4.91
CA PRO A 350 0.17 28.83 -6.01
C PRO A 350 0.36 28.05 -7.31
N ALA A 351 -0.13 28.57 -8.42
CA ALA A 351 0.13 28.01 -9.75
C ALA A 351 1.59 28.29 -10.15
N THR A 352 2.32 27.24 -10.55
CA THR A 352 3.64 27.36 -11.16
C THR A 352 3.53 27.08 -12.65
N SER A 353 4.04 28.00 -13.49
CA SER A 353 4.00 27.82 -14.94
C SER A 353 5.21 26.99 -15.38
N THR A 354 4.98 25.78 -15.90
CA THR A 354 6.00 24.93 -16.50
C THR A 354 5.65 24.57 -17.95
N ALA A 355 6.69 24.41 -18.79
CA ALA A 355 6.49 23.99 -20.18
C ALA A 355 6.00 22.54 -20.23
N LEU A 356 4.99 22.26 -21.07
CA LEU A 356 4.48 20.92 -21.26
C LEU A 356 5.55 20.03 -21.91
N PRO A 357 5.91 18.87 -21.33
CA PRO A 357 6.72 17.89 -22.02
C PRO A 357 5.86 17.16 -23.06
N SER A 358 6.45 16.88 -24.22
CA SER A 358 5.84 15.96 -25.18
C SER A 358 6.13 14.53 -24.73
N PHE A 359 5.09 13.69 -24.56
CA PHE A 359 5.25 12.26 -24.30
C PHE A 359 5.04 11.47 -25.58
N ALA A 360 6.05 10.71 -25.98
CA ALA A 360 5.84 9.57 -26.88
C ALA A 360 5.52 8.36 -25.99
N ARG A 361 4.24 7.95 -25.97
CA ARG A 361 3.86 6.71 -25.27
C ARG A 361 4.22 5.51 -26.14
N SER A 362 4.95 4.57 -25.58
CA SER A 362 5.26 3.28 -26.22
C SER A 362 4.07 2.32 -26.06
N ASP A 363 4.15 1.14 -26.69
CA ASP A 363 3.15 0.09 -26.53
C ASP A 363 2.94 -0.24 -25.03
N SER A 364 1.70 -0.09 -24.56
CA SER A 364 1.32 -0.32 -23.18
C SER A 364 1.31 -1.80 -22.79
N HIS A 365 1.32 -2.72 -23.76
CA HIS A 365 1.23 -4.15 -23.53
C HIS A 365 2.60 -4.82 -23.34
N VAL A 366 3.69 -4.14 -23.65
CA VAL A 366 5.06 -4.59 -23.38
C VAL A 366 5.63 -3.84 -22.19
N VAL A 367 5.84 -4.53 -21.09
CA VAL A 367 6.29 -3.95 -19.81
C VAL A 367 7.66 -4.50 -19.47
N ARG A 368 8.61 -3.61 -19.31
CA ARG A 368 9.98 -3.96 -18.91
C ARG A 368 10.03 -4.20 -17.40
N VAL A 369 10.73 -5.27 -17.03
CA VAL A 369 10.94 -5.64 -15.63
C VAL A 369 12.41 -5.93 -15.39
N VAL A 370 12.85 -5.73 -14.16
CA VAL A 370 14.13 -6.18 -13.64
C VAL A 370 13.93 -7.27 -12.61
N SER A 371 14.96 -8.07 -12.34
CA SER A 371 14.91 -9.11 -11.31
C SER A 371 14.45 -8.53 -9.97
N GLY A 372 13.61 -9.29 -9.29
CA GLY A 372 13.16 -8.99 -7.94
C GLY A 372 14.14 -9.50 -6.89
N PRO A 373 13.84 -9.27 -5.60
CA PRO A 373 14.74 -9.61 -4.51
C PRO A 373 14.82 -11.11 -4.21
N HIS A 374 13.92 -11.91 -4.73
CA HIS A 374 13.84 -13.34 -4.42
C HIS A 374 14.25 -14.17 -5.63
N GLU A 375 15.08 -15.19 -5.38
CA GLU A 375 15.34 -16.22 -6.38
C GLU A 375 14.04 -16.92 -6.76
N ALA A 376 13.75 -16.96 -8.05
CA ALA A 376 12.51 -17.50 -8.60
C ALA A 376 12.77 -18.21 -9.92
N PRO A 377 11.91 -19.14 -10.34
CA PRO A 377 11.93 -19.64 -11.70
C PRO A 377 11.76 -18.48 -12.71
N PRO A 378 12.21 -18.64 -13.95
CA PRO A 378 12.03 -17.63 -14.98
C PRO A 378 10.57 -17.16 -15.06
N LEU A 379 10.39 -15.84 -15.05
CA LEU A 379 9.07 -15.24 -15.16
C LEU A 379 8.51 -15.52 -16.57
N PRO A 380 7.33 -16.18 -16.69
CA PRO A 380 6.67 -16.31 -17.98
C PRO A 380 6.45 -14.95 -18.64
N SER A 381 6.67 -14.85 -19.93
CA SER A 381 6.57 -13.57 -20.64
C SER A 381 5.13 -13.09 -20.81
N GLU A 382 4.16 -14.01 -21.05
CA GLU A 382 2.78 -13.66 -21.39
C GLU A 382 1.79 -13.89 -20.25
N TRP A 383 0.98 -12.87 -19.99
CA TRP A 383 -0.05 -12.87 -18.96
C TRP A 383 -1.34 -12.23 -19.50
N GLU A 384 -2.47 -12.55 -18.87
CA GLU A 384 -3.76 -11.93 -19.11
C GLU A 384 -4.23 -11.17 -17.87
N VAL A 385 -4.70 -9.96 -18.06
CA VAL A 385 -5.26 -9.11 -16.99
C VAL A 385 -6.63 -9.66 -16.59
N THR A 386 -6.82 -9.97 -15.30
CA THR A 386 -8.11 -10.44 -14.79
C THR A 386 -9.04 -9.27 -14.47
N SER A 387 -10.30 -9.58 -14.08
CA SER A 387 -11.24 -8.56 -13.56
C SER A 387 -10.88 -8.08 -12.14
N GLU A 388 -9.95 -8.75 -11.46
CA GLU A 388 -9.46 -8.37 -10.13
C GLU A 388 -8.34 -7.33 -10.26
N LEU A 389 -8.74 -6.08 -10.49
CA LEU A 389 -7.83 -4.97 -10.58
C LEU A 389 -8.36 -3.74 -9.83
N ASN A 390 -7.47 -3.10 -9.11
CA ASN A 390 -7.74 -1.86 -8.38
C ASN A 390 -6.42 -1.10 -8.15
N ARG A 391 -6.43 -0.08 -7.30
CA ARG A 391 -5.23 0.70 -6.98
C ARG A 391 -4.23 -0.04 -6.09
N ILE A 392 -4.63 -1.13 -5.41
CA ILE A 392 -3.73 -1.99 -4.62
C ILE A 392 -2.87 -2.85 -5.55
N GLY A 393 -3.49 -3.42 -6.60
CA GLY A 393 -2.78 -4.25 -7.54
C GLY A 393 -3.66 -4.79 -8.67
N ILE A 394 -3.00 -5.33 -9.66
CA ILE A 394 -3.58 -5.92 -10.85
C ILE A 394 -3.25 -7.40 -10.84
N ARG A 395 -4.28 -8.25 -10.73
CA ARG A 395 -4.09 -9.69 -10.79
C ARG A 395 -4.00 -10.14 -12.23
N LEU A 396 -2.95 -10.90 -12.49
CA LEU A 396 -2.60 -11.47 -13.80
C LEU A 396 -2.68 -12.99 -13.69
N ARG A 397 -3.17 -13.63 -14.75
CA ARG A 397 -3.18 -15.11 -14.84
C ARG A 397 -2.43 -15.57 -16.08
N ARG A 398 -1.83 -16.74 -16.00
CA ARG A 398 -1.28 -17.42 -17.18
C ARG A 398 -2.43 -17.91 -18.07
N ARG A 399 -2.27 -17.78 -19.36
CA ARG A 399 -3.21 -18.35 -20.31
C ARG A 399 -2.99 -19.85 -20.43
N ALA A 400 -4.06 -20.64 -20.35
CA ALA A 400 -4.02 -22.04 -20.74
C ALA A 400 -3.79 -22.12 -22.25
N GLY A 401 -2.60 -22.56 -22.73
CA GLY A 401 -2.37 -22.78 -24.17
C GLY A 401 -1.01 -22.41 -24.75
N GLY A 402 0.00 -22.07 -23.96
CA GLY A 402 1.37 -21.79 -24.45
C GLY A 402 2.38 -22.94 -24.29
N GLY A 403 1.93 -24.18 -24.12
CA GLY A 403 2.78 -25.37 -24.14
C GLY A 403 2.48 -26.21 -25.36
N PRO A 404 3.39 -27.14 -25.79
CA PRO A 404 3.12 -28.06 -26.91
C PRO A 404 1.81 -28.81 -26.66
N ALA A 405 0.99 -28.91 -27.70
CA ALA A 405 -0.37 -29.41 -27.66
C ALA A 405 -0.48 -30.73 -26.89
N GLY A 406 -1.34 -30.79 -25.85
CA GLY A 406 -1.89 -32.03 -25.30
C GLY A 406 -1.69 -32.34 -23.82
N GLY A 407 -1.05 -31.49 -23.03
CA GLY A 407 -0.96 -31.72 -21.57
C GLY A 407 -1.83 -30.73 -20.77
N PRO A 408 -2.39 -31.13 -19.61
CA PRO A 408 -2.92 -30.14 -18.69
C PRO A 408 -1.79 -29.14 -18.39
N PRO A 409 -2.10 -27.83 -18.23
CA PRO A 409 -1.06 -26.85 -17.91
C PRO A 409 -0.33 -27.36 -16.68
N ALA A 410 1.00 -27.46 -16.79
CA ALA A 410 1.84 -27.86 -15.68
C ALA A 410 1.76 -26.78 -14.59
N LEU A 411 0.66 -26.79 -13.83
CA LEU A 411 0.50 -26.08 -12.55
C LEU A 411 1.55 -26.53 -11.52
N HIS A 412 2.38 -27.51 -11.86
CA HIS A 412 3.29 -28.21 -10.96
C HIS A 412 4.72 -27.65 -10.93
N GLN A 413 5.01 -26.53 -11.60
CA GLN A 413 6.35 -25.91 -11.55
C GLN A 413 6.38 -24.48 -11.02
N ALA A 414 5.27 -23.92 -10.53
CA ALA A 414 5.41 -22.81 -9.61
C ALA A 414 6.10 -23.37 -8.35
N PRO A 415 7.15 -22.73 -7.84
CA PRO A 415 7.70 -23.16 -6.55
C PRO A 415 6.55 -23.17 -5.57
N THR A 416 6.44 -24.28 -4.80
CA THR A 416 5.43 -24.36 -3.73
C THR A 416 5.65 -23.10 -2.89
N PRO A 417 4.66 -22.19 -2.80
CA PRO A 417 4.90 -20.91 -2.14
C PRO A 417 5.10 -21.20 -0.66
N ARG A 418 6.34 -21.16 -0.23
CA ARG A 418 6.63 -20.99 1.19
C ARG A 418 6.17 -19.58 1.54
N GLU A 419 5.41 -19.42 2.62
CA GLU A 419 5.29 -18.11 3.26
C GLU A 419 6.71 -17.63 3.55
N LEU A 420 7.11 -16.56 2.89
CA LEU A 420 8.40 -15.93 3.12
C LEU A 420 8.26 -14.97 4.31
N PRO A 421 9.32 -14.72 5.06
CA PRO A 421 9.34 -13.63 6.02
C PRO A 421 8.91 -12.33 5.31
N SER A 422 7.95 -11.60 5.91
CA SER A 422 7.47 -10.34 5.31
C SER A 422 8.63 -9.38 5.08
N CYS A 423 8.77 -8.92 3.87
CA CYS A 423 9.75 -7.90 3.47
C CYS A 423 9.06 -6.68 2.89
N GLY A 424 9.80 -5.58 2.75
CA GLY A 424 9.31 -4.39 2.07
C GLY A 424 9.03 -4.65 0.59
N MET A 425 8.18 -3.83 -0.01
CA MET A 425 7.91 -3.83 -1.44
C MET A 425 7.55 -2.44 -1.93
N GLN A 426 7.59 -2.26 -3.24
CA GLN A 426 7.31 -1.00 -3.90
C GLN A 426 6.21 -1.14 -4.95
N PHE A 427 5.71 -0.01 -5.42
CA PHE A 427 4.87 0.06 -6.60
C PHE A 427 5.57 -0.59 -7.81
N GLY A 428 4.86 -1.45 -8.53
CA GLY A 428 5.40 -2.23 -9.65
C GLY A 428 6.06 -3.55 -9.25
N ALA A 429 6.19 -3.87 -7.94
CA ALA A 429 6.63 -5.20 -7.53
C ALA A 429 5.64 -6.26 -8.01
N LEU A 430 6.15 -7.35 -8.56
CA LEU A 430 5.35 -8.49 -8.99
C LEU A 430 5.37 -9.54 -7.89
N GLN A 431 4.21 -9.88 -7.33
CA GLN A 431 4.09 -10.96 -6.34
C GLN A 431 3.49 -12.21 -6.93
N TRP A 432 4.16 -13.33 -6.76
CA TRP A 432 3.68 -14.64 -7.18
C TRP A 432 2.88 -15.30 -6.06
N HIS A 433 1.60 -15.52 -6.32
CA HIS A 433 0.68 -16.10 -5.35
C HIS A 433 0.62 -17.63 -5.43
N PRO A 434 0.18 -18.31 -4.34
CA PRO A 434 0.08 -19.77 -4.26
C PRO A 434 -0.79 -20.41 -5.35
N ASP A 435 -1.78 -19.68 -5.83
CA ASP A 435 -2.71 -20.12 -6.89
C ASP A 435 -2.11 -20.01 -8.31
N GLY A 436 -0.83 -19.63 -8.41
CA GLY A 436 -0.11 -19.44 -9.68
C GLY A 436 -0.40 -18.10 -10.35
N SER A 437 -1.23 -17.25 -9.77
CA SER A 437 -1.45 -15.88 -10.26
C SER A 437 -0.28 -14.97 -9.90
N LEU A 438 -0.09 -13.92 -10.67
CA LEU A 438 0.85 -12.85 -10.41
C LEU A 438 0.08 -11.58 -10.09
N VAL A 439 0.48 -10.83 -9.06
CA VAL A 439 -0.11 -9.54 -8.76
C VAL A 439 0.94 -8.46 -8.97
N ALA A 440 0.69 -7.57 -9.94
CA ALA A 440 1.48 -6.35 -10.13
C ALA A 440 0.97 -5.28 -9.14
N MET A 441 1.82 -4.87 -8.21
CA MET A 441 1.47 -3.91 -7.16
C MET A 441 1.19 -2.53 -7.73
N GLY A 442 0.07 -1.94 -7.30
CA GLY A 442 -0.34 -0.57 -7.64
C GLY A 442 0.15 0.47 -6.64
N PRO A 443 -0.25 1.74 -6.78
CA PRO A 443 0.19 2.84 -5.90
C PRO A 443 -0.29 2.71 -4.44
N ASP A 444 -1.41 2.00 -4.19
CA ASP A 444 -1.96 1.79 -2.86
C ASP A 444 -1.62 0.39 -2.30
N HIS A 445 -0.53 -0.23 -2.78
CA HIS A 445 -0.06 -1.53 -2.33
C HIS A 445 0.29 -1.53 -0.82
N PRO A 446 0.15 -2.68 -0.13
CA PRO A 446 0.71 -2.82 1.21
C PRO A 446 2.24 -2.63 1.15
N VAL A 447 2.82 -1.92 2.13
CA VAL A 447 4.26 -1.63 2.13
C VAL A 447 5.12 -2.85 2.46
N THR A 448 4.53 -3.90 3.05
CA THR A 448 5.18 -5.18 3.34
C THR A 448 4.35 -6.35 2.85
N GLY A 449 5.01 -7.44 2.47
CA GLY A 449 4.35 -8.68 2.04
C GLY A 449 5.26 -9.89 2.19
N GLY A 450 4.66 -11.08 2.28
CA GLY A 450 5.33 -12.36 2.50
C GLY A 450 5.24 -13.32 1.30
N TYR A 451 4.97 -12.84 0.09
CA TYR A 451 4.97 -13.66 -1.11
C TYR A 451 6.22 -13.45 -1.95
N LEU A 452 6.55 -14.43 -2.79
CA LEU A 452 7.68 -14.39 -3.71
C LEU A 452 7.57 -13.17 -4.64
N GLN A 453 8.63 -12.37 -4.73
CA GLN A 453 8.74 -11.22 -5.62
C GLN A 453 9.81 -11.53 -6.69
N PRO A 454 9.42 -12.16 -7.83
CA PRO A 454 10.37 -12.58 -8.86
C PRO A 454 10.92 -11.41 -9.67
N ALA A 455 10.18 -10.33 -9.81
CA ALA A 455 10.55 -9.19 -10.62
C ALA A 455 9.87 -7.90 -10.14
N THR A 456 10.34 -6.78 -10.65
CA THR A 456 9.76 -5.45 -10.43
C THR A 456 9.72 -4.70 -11.76
N VAL A 457 8.59 -4.03 -12.05
CA VAL A 457 8.44 -3.16 -13.21
C VAL A 457 9.36 -1.96 -13.08
N VAL A 458 10.09 -1.62 -14.14
CA VAL A 458 10.96 -0.44 -14.15
C VAL A 458 10.15 0.86 -14.00
N SER A 459 10.72 1.84 -13.33
CA SER A 459 10.02 3.10 -12.99
C SER A 459 9.39 3.80 -14.21
N GLU A 460 10.04 3.72 -15.37
CA GLU A 460 9.57 4.32 -16.62
C GLU A 460 8.32 3.63 -17.21
N ASP A 461 8.05 2.38 -16.84
CA ASP A 461 6.93 1.59 -17.39
C ASP A 461 5.75 1.48 -16.40
N LEU A 462 5.85 2.03 -15.20
CA LEU A 462 4.77 1.97 -14.18
C LEU A 462 3.43 2.54 -14.67
N TRP A 463 3.46 3.57 -15.52
CA TRP A 463 2.25 4.16 -16.12
C TRP A 463 1.48 3.15 -16.98
N LYS A 464 2.15 2.17 -17.59
CA LYS A 464 1.51 1.14 -18.43
C LYS A 464 0.55 0.29 -17.60
N LEU A 465 0.92 -0.05 -16.36
CA LEU A 465 0.05 -0.78 -15.45
C LEU A 465 -1.29 -0.04 -15.22
N ALA A 466 -1.25 1.29 -15.15
CA ALA A 466 -2.44 2.10 -14.94
C ALA A 466 -3.47 1.98 -16.06
N GLN A 467 -3.04 1.66 -17.26
CA GLN A 467 -3.88 1.67 -18.47
C GLN A 467 -4.37 0.29 -18.89
N LEU A 468 -3.92 -0.78 -18.18
CA LEU A 468 -4.34 -2.15 -18.46
C LEU A 468 -5.82 -2.36 -18.13
N ALA A 469 -6.56 -2.97 -19.07
CA ALA A 469 -7.96 -3.32 -18.91
C ALA A 469 -8.16 -4.85 -18.78
N PRO A 470 -9.24 -5.32 -18.15
CA PRO A 470 -9.55 -6.75 -18.04
C PRO A 470 -9.62 -7.43 -19.42
N GLY A 471 -9.00 -8.60 -19.53
CA GLY A 471 -8.92 -9.39 -20.76
C GLY A 471 -7.76 -9.01 -21.69
N GLU A 472 -7.07 -7.91 -21.45
CA GLU A 472 -5.89 -7.55 -22.21
C GLU A 472 -4.72 -8.49 -21.92
N ARG A 473 -3.83 -8.59 -22.88
CA ARG A 473 -2.58 -9.36 -22.75
C ARG A 473 -1.44 -8.41 -22.42
N ILE A 474 -0.56 -8.85 -21.56
CA ILE A 474 0.65 -8.13 -21.20
C ILE A 474 1.86 -9.06 -21.40
N THR A 475 2.91 -8.50 -21.95
CA THR A 475 4.19 -9.19 -22.14
C THR A 475 5.25 -8.55 -21.24
N PHE A 476 5.86 -9.35 -20.35
CA PHE A 476 7.01 -8.91 -19.58
C PHE A 476 8.32 -9.17 -20.35
N THR A 477 9.13 -8.13 -20.46
CA THR A 477 10.51 -8.22 -20.97
C THR A 477 11.46 -7.99 -19.82
N VAL A 478 12.21 -9.03 -19.47
CA VAL A 478 13.24 -8.95 -18.42
C VAL A 478 14.44 -8.21 -19.00
N LEU A 479 14.86 -7.15 -18.32
CA LEU A 479 16.10 -6.45 -18.64
C LEU A 479 17.24 -7.12 -17.88
N ASP A 480 18.30 -7.49 -18.61
CA ASP A 480 19.55 -7.94 -18.00
C ASP A 480 20.15 -6.76 -17.22
N GLN A 481 20.51 -7.00 -15.99
CA GLN A 481 21.23 -6.02 -15.17
C GLN A 481 22.73 -6.31 -15.40
N GLU A 482 23.42 -5.40 -16.10
CA GLU A 482 24.88 -5.41 -16.19
C GLU A 482 25.53 -5.12 -14.82
#